data_58c0df9c078dabee004501bc638caf87
#
_entry.id   58c0df9c078dabee004501bc638caf87
#
_cell.length_a   1.000
_cell.length_b   1.000
_cell.length_c   1.000
_cell.angle_alpha   90.00
_cell.angle_beta   90.00
_cell.angle_gamma   90.00
#
_symmetry.space_group_name_H-M   'P 1'
#
loop_
_entity.id
_entity.type
_entity.pdbx_description
1 polymer ?
#
loop_
_entity_poly.entity_id
_entity_poly.type
_entity_poly.pdbx_seq_one_letter_code
_entity_poly.pdbx_strand_id
1 'polypeptide(L)'
;PAIAKLAEKYGALTMVDDCHATGFIGPQGRGTPALAGVKVDILTGTLGKALGGALGGYIAGPQPVIDLLRQRARPYLFSNALPPAVVGAALAAFDIVEGADDLRAKLEHNAAYWRDGLQSLGFRLLPGEHPIVPVMLGEAPMAQALAKALEARGVMVSAFFYPVVPHGGARIRTQMSAALTTDDLDFALEAFASAAKEVRAIR
;
A
#
# COMPACT_ATOMS: atom_id res chain seq x y z
N PRO A 1 -1.64 4.65 -18.96
CA PRO A 1 -1.51 5.23 -20.31
C PRO A 1 -2.84 5.62 -20.94
N ALA A 2 -3.87 4.75 -20.90
CA ALA A 2 -5.14 5.04 -21.57
C ALA A 2 -5.86 6.28 -21.01
N ILE A 3 -5.88 6.44 -19.68
CA ILE A 3 -6.47 7.62 -19.02
C ILE A 3 -5.71 8.89 -19.41
N ALA A 4 -4.37 8.85 -19.42
CA ALA A 4 -3.56 10.01 -19.82
C ALA A 4 -3.85 10.45 -21.28
N LYS A 5 -3.97 9.49 -22.21
CA LYS A 5 -4.34 9.78 -23.60
C LYS A 5 -5.75 10.39 -23.72
N LEU A 6 -6.69 9.93 -22.90
CA LEU A 6 -8.04 10.50 -22.89
C LEU A 6 -8.04 11.93 -22.33
N ALA A 7 -7.30 12.16 -21.24
CA ALA A 7 -7.16 13.48 -20.66
C ALA A 7 -6.55 14.47 -21.66
N GLU A 8 -5.48 14.09 -22.34
CA GLU A 8 -4.87 14.89 -23.40
C GLU A 8 -5.86 15.20 -24.53
N LYS A 9 -6.59 14.17 -25.02
CA LYS A 9 -7.58 14.32 -26.08
C LYS A 9 -8.68 15.31 -25.75
N TYR A 10 -9.10 15.37 -24.49
CA TYR A 10 -10.21 16.22 -24.05
C TYR A 10 -9.78 17.47 -23.29
N GLY A 11 -8.48 17.74 -23.20
CA GLY A 11 -7.95 18.90 -22.45
C GLY A 11 -8.26 18.84 -20.95
N ALA A 12 -8.35 17.63 -20.38
CA ALA A 12 -8.67 17.43 -18.98
C ALA A 12 -7.39 17.35 -18.13
N LEU A 13 -7.44 17.92 -16.93
CA LEU A 13 -6.38 17.74 -15.93
C LEU A 13 -6.40 16.31 -15.36
N THR A 14 -5.21 15.79 -15.09
CA THR A 14 -5.01 14.49 -14.46
C THR A 14 -4.54 14.66 -13.02
N MET A 15 -5.18 13.95 -12.10
CA MET A 15 -4.76 13.87 -10.70
C MET A 15 -4.64 12.41 -10.29
N VAL A 16 -3.54 12.05 -9.68
CA VAL A 16 -3.27 10.70 -9.18
C VAL A 16 -3.00 10.74 -7.69
N ASP A 17 -3.73 9.94 -6.93
CA ASP A 17 -3.39 9.61 -5.56
C ASP A 17 -2.44 8.40 -5.58
N ASP A 18 -1.20 8.64 -5.21
CA ASP A 18 -0.13 7.64 -5.24
C ASP A 18 0.33 7.22 -3.84
N CYS A 19 -0.55 7.37 -2.86
CA CYS A 19 -0.28 7.09 -1.45
C CYS A 19 0.14 5.64 -1.16
N HIS A 20 -0.22 4.69 -2.03
CA HIS A 20 0.17 3.29 -1.96
C HIS A 20 1.20 2.87 -3.02
N ALA A 21 1.96 3.82 -3.56
CA ALA A 21 2.95 3.53 -4.59
C ALA A 21 4.24 4.34 -4.41
N THR A 22 4.15 5.61 -3.99
CA THR A 22 5.34 6.45 -3.77
C THR A 22 6.31 5.82 -2.79
N GLY A 23 7.56 5.73 -3.18
CA GLY A 23 8.67 5.16 -2.43
C GLY A 23 9.04 3.73 -2.85
N PHE A 24 8.13 2.96 -3.45
CA PHE A 24 8.40 1.56 -3.74
C PHE A 24 7.88 1.03 -5.10
N ILE A 25 6.99 1.75 -5.78
CA ILE A 25 6.52 1.37 -7.11
C ILE A 25 7.25 2.19 -8.18
N GLY A 26 7.61 1.52 -9.28
CA GLY A 26 8.24 2.12 -10.45
C GLY A 26 9.71 2.50 -10.24
N PRO A 27 10.35 3.04 -11.30
CA PRO A 27 11.77 3.42 -11.27
C PRO A 27 12.04 4.37 -10.10
N GLN A 28 13.05 4.08 -9.30
CA GLN A 28 13.47 4.86 -8.13
C GLN A 28 12.33 5.12 -7.11
N GLY A 29 11.27 4.29 -7.11
CA GLY A 29 10.11 4.50 -6.24
C GLY A 29 9.26 5.73 -6.58
N ARG A 30 9.32 6.22 -7.82
CA ARG A 30 8.61 7.43 -8.27
C ARG A 30 7.11 7.24 -8.51
N GLY A 31 6.58 6.07 -8.19
CA GLY A 31 5.16 5.81 -8.20
C GLY A 31 4.57 5.34 -9.53
N THR A 32 3.24 5.24 -9.56
CA THR A 32 2.50 4.65 -10.68
C THR A 32 2.59 5.44 -11.98
N PRO A 33 2.65 6.78 -12.01
CA PRO A 33 2.87 7.51 -13.26
C PRO A 33 4.23 7.19 -13.90
N ALA A 34 5.28 7.08 -13.08
CA ALA A 34 6.62 6.73 -13.56
C ALA A 34 6.66 5.28 -14.07
N LEU A 35 6.03 4.33 -13.37
CA LEU A 35 5.88 2.95 -13.84
C LEU A 35 5.15 2.88 -15.19
N ALA A 36 4.11 3.69 -15.37
CA ALA A 36 3.30 3.73 -16.59
C ALA A 36 3.96 4.54 -17.73
N GLY A 37 5.05 5.25 -17.48
CA GLY A 37 5.72 6.12 -18.45
C GLY A 37 4.85 7.31 -18.89
N VAL A 38 4.01 7.85 -17.99
CA VAL A 38 3.12 8.97 -18.27
C VAL A 38 3.39 10.16 -17.35
N LYS A 39 3.09 11.36 -17.84
CA LYS A 39 3.03 12.56 -17.01
C LYS A 39 1.60 12.77 -16.51
N VAL A 40 1.49 13.29 -15.29
CA VAL A 40 0.23 13.72 -14.68
C VAL A 40 0.38 15.15 -14.20
N ASP A 41 -0.72 15.89 -14.10
CA ASP A 41 -0.69 17.30 -13.72
C ASP A 41 -0.55 17.46 -12.21
N ILE A 42 -1.24 16.63 -11.44
CA ILE A 42 -1.28 16.70 -9.99
C ILE A 42 -1.01 15.30 -9.42
N LEU A 43 -0.09 15.23 -8.48
CA LEU A 43 0.22 14.02 -7.73
C LEU A 43 -0.02 14.25 -6.24
N THR A 44 -0.69 13.32 -5.57
CA THR A 44 -0.78 13.30 -4.11
C THR A 44 -0.06 12.10 -3.55
N GLY A 45 0.55 12.29 -2.39
CA GLY A 45 1.25 11.23 -1.68
C GLY A 45 1.13 11.41 -0.17
N THR A 46 1.41 10.35 0.56
CA THR A 46 1.40 10.36 2.04
C THR A 46 2.80 10.17 2.60
N LEU A 47 3.06 10.84 3.70
CA LEU A 47 4.30 10.66 4.47
C LEU A 47 4.16 9.56 5.53
N GLY A 48 2.94 9.10 5.82
CA GLY A 48 2.64 8.14 6.88
C GLY A 48 2.60 6.65 6.43
N LYS A 49 3.20 6.30 5.29
CA LYS A 49 3.25 4.92 4.79
C LYS A 49 4.69 4.52 4.44
N ALA A 50 4.99 4.20 3.18
CA ALA A 50 6.32 3.74 2.76
C ALA A 50 7.45 4.74 3.06
N LEU A 51 7.16 6.03 3.07
CA LEU A 51 8.13 7.09 3.40
C LEU A 51 8.39 7.22 4.91
N GLY A 52 7.70 6.49 5.77
CA GLY A 52 8.02 6.35 7.19
C GLY A 52 7.82 7.60 8.07
N GLY A 53 7.25 8.66 7.54
CA GLY A 53 7.16 9.97 8.19
C GLY A 53 5.92 10.16 9.07
N ALA A 54 5.66 9.34 10.04
CA ALA A 54 4.62 9.44 11.07
C ALA A 54 3.22 9.91 10.62
N LEU A 55 3.09 11.09 10.01
CA LEU A 55 1.81 11.69 9.59
C LEU A 55 1.99 12.68 8.44
N GLY A 56 0.87 13.07 7.83
CA GLY A 56 0.85 14.07 6.78
C GLY A 56 0.95 13.54 5.37
N GLY A 57 1.05 14.44 4.44
CA GLY A 57 1.14 14.14 3.03
C GLY A 57 1.55 15.39 2.24
N TYR A 58 1.59 15.25 0.94
CA TYR A 58 1.97 16.33 0.02
C TYR A 58 1.14 16.31 -1.24
N ILE A 59 1.07 17.45 -1.88
CA ILE A 59 0.53 17.63 -3.23
C ILE A 59 1.62 18.26 -4.06
N ALA A 60 1.91 17.66 -5.21
CA ALA A 60 2.84 18.17 -6.21
C ALA A 60 2.06 18.48 -7.50
N GLY A 61 2.33 19.63 -8.10
CA GLY A 61 1.64 20.05 -9.33
C GLY A 61 2.08 21.43 -9.80
N PRO A 62 1.44 21.99 -10.83
CA PRO A 62 1.74 23.33 -11.34
C PRO A 62 1.58 24.40 -10.26
N GLN A 63 2.47 25.39 -10.27
CA GLN A 63 2.50 26.46 -9.25
C GLN A 63 1.12 27.14 -9.06
N PRO A 64 0.35 27.50 -10.10
CA PRO A 64 -0.97 28.13 -9.90
C PRO A 64 -1.96 27.24 -9.12
N VAL A 65 -1.87 25.91 -9.27
CA VAL A 65 -2.69 24.96 -8.51
C VAL A 65 -2.29 24.97 -7.04
N ILE A 66 -0.98 24.92 -6.78
CA ILE A 66 -0.45 24.95 -5.39
C ILE A 66 -0.81 26.25 -4.70
N ASP A 67 -0.68 27.38 -5.39
CA ASP A 67 -1.02 28.69 -4.83
C ASP A 67 -2.53 28.79 -4.52
N LEU A 68 -3.38 28.28 -5.41
CA LEU A 68 -4.81 28.20 -5.18
C LEU A 68 -5.15 27.34 -3.96
N LEU A 69 -4.52 26.16 -3.84
CA LEU A 69 -4.73 25.26 -2.71
C LEU A 69 -4.33 25.91 -1.38
N ARG A 70 -3.20 26.61 -1.34
CA ARG A 70 -2.75 27.34 -0.14
C ARG A 70 -3.74 28.41 0.31
N GLN A 71 -4.52 28.98 -0.61
CA GLN A 71 -5.49 30.04 -0.32
C GLN A 71 -6.91 29.53 -0.09
N ARG A 72 -7.25 28.33 -0.58
CA ARG A 72 -8.64 27.86 -0.66
C ARG A 72 -8.89 26.49 -0.04
N ALA A 73 -7.85 25.63 0.10
CA ALA A 73 -8.05 24.33 0.68
C ALA A 73 -8.32 24.40 2.18
N ARG A 74 -9.55 24.14 2.57
CA ARG A 74 -9.98 24.23 3.98
C ARG A 74 -9.12 23.39 4.93
N PRO A 75 -8.74 22.13 4.61
CA PRO A 75 -7.85 21.36 5.48
C PRO A 75 -6.50 22.02 5.67
N TYR A 76 -5.97 22.71 4.67
CA TYR A 76 -4.70 23.44 4.78
C TYR A 76 -4.85 24.72 5.62
N LEU A 77 -5.92 25.48 5.40
CA LEU A 77 -6.12 26.78 6.08
C LEU A 77 -6.50 26.61 7.55
N PHE A 78 -7.22 25.56 7.91
CA PHE A 78 -7.81 25.37 9.22
C PHE A 78 -7.21 24.20 10.01
N SER A 79 -6.09 23.65 9.54
CA SER A 79 -5.29 22.67 10.29
C SER A 79 -3.94 23.27 10.69
N ASN A 80 -3.36 22.74 11.76
CA ASN A 80 -2.00 23.06 12.13
C ASN A 80 -1.00 22.55 11.08
N ALA A 81 0.13 23.23 10.93
CA ALA A 81 1.21 22.80 10.07
C ALA A 81 1.84 21.49 10.57
N LEU A 82 2.44 20.73 9.67
CA LEU A 82 3.23 19.57 10.04
C LEU A 82 4.41 19.99 10.95
N PRO A 83 4.71 19.22 12.01
CA PRO A 83 5.87 19.48 12.84
C PRO A 83 7.16 19.49 11.99
N PRO A 84 8.10 20.44 12.20
CA PRO A 84 9.35 20.52 11.45
C PRO A 84 10.16 19.21 11.46
N ALA A 85 10.14 18.47 12.58
CA ALA A 85 10.81 17.17 12.68
C ALA A 85 10.23 16.13 11.70
N VAL A 86 8.92 16.11 11.49
CA VAL A 86 8.26 15.23 10.51
C VAL A 86 8.63 15.64 9.08
N VAL A 87 8.69 16.92 8.79
CA VAL A 87 9.11 17.43 7.48
C VAL A 87 10.58 17.09 7.21
N GLY A 88 11.46 17.28 8.19
CA GLY A 88 12.88 16.92 8.08
C GLY A 88 13.07 15.43 7.84
N ALA A 89 12.35 14.56 8.57
CA ALA A 89 12.38 13.11 8.37
C ALA A 89 11.87 12.72 6.97
N ALA A 90 10.81 13.39 6.48
CA ALA A 90 10.29 13.14 5.13
C ALA A 90 11.28 13.52 4.03
N LEU A 91 11.98 14.64 4.15
CA LEU A 91 13.02 15.05 3.20
C LEU A 91 14.14 14.01 3.15
N ALA A 92 14.65 13.59 4.31
CA ALA A 92 15.66 12.54 4.38
C ALA A 92 15.16 11.20 3.80
N ALA A 93 13.89 10.87 4.01
CA ALA A 93 13.29 9.66 3.43
C ALA A 93 13.25 9.70 1.89
N PHE A 94 12.99 10.86 1.27
CA PHE A 94 13.07 11.00 -0.18
C PHE A 94 14.48 10.75 -0.71
N ASP A 95 15.50 11.31 -0.05
CA ASP A 95 16.91 11.08 -0.41
C ASP A 95 17.29 9.59 -0.34
N ILE A 96 16.85 8.90 0.73
CA ILE A 96 17.08 7.45 0.91
C ILE A 96 16.38 6.65 -0.19
N VAL A 97 15.10 6.95 -0.45
CA VAL A 97 14.26 6.22 -1.41
C VAL A 97 14.83 6.29 -2.82
N GLU A 98 15.43 7.40 -3.23
CA GLU A 98 15.99 7.54 -4.57
C GLU A 98 17.09 6.50 -4.85
N GLY A 99 17.91 6.14 -3.84
CA GLY A 99 18.98 5.16 -3.92
C GLY A 99 18.63 3.73 -3.47
N ALA A 100 17.37 3.44 -3.09
CA ALA A 100 16.99 2.19 -2.42
C ALA A 100 16.48 1.09 -3.37
N ASP A 101 17.15 0.87 -4.51
CA ASP A 101 16.75 -0.18 -5.48
C ASP A 101 16.86 -1.60 -4.90
N ASP A 102 17.85 -1.84 -4.04
CA ASP A 102 18.04 -3.09 -3.32
C ASP A 102 16.86 -3.41 -2.37
N LEU A 103 16.37 -2.41 -1.65
CA LEU A 103 15.20 -2.57 -0.77
C LEU A 103 13.91 -2.81 -1.59
N ARG A 104 13.77 -2.17 -2.75
CA ARG A 104 12.64 -2.42 -3.66
C ARG A 104 12.69 -3.85 -4.20
N ALA A 105 13.85 -4.30 -4.67
CA ALA A 105 14.03 -5.68 -5.14
C ALA A 105 13.73 -6.70 -4.04
N LYS A 106 14.17 -6.45 -2.81
CA LYS A 106 13.84 -7.30 -1.66
C LYS A 106 12.36 -7.31 -1.35
N LEU A 107 11.68 -6.16 -1.43
CA LEU A 107 10.24 -6.06 -1.23
C LEU A 107 9.46 -6.84 -2.28
N GLU A 108 9.84 -6.75 -3.55
CA GLU A 108 9.25 -7.51 -4.65
C GLU A 108 9.45 -9.01 -4.45
N HIS A 109 10.66 -9.44 -4.09
CA HIS A 109 10.96 -10.83 -3.77
C HIS A 109 10.09 -11.33 -2.61
N ASN A 110 10.01 -10.61 -1.51
CA ASN A 110 9.19 -10.96 -0.36
C ASN A 110 7.69 -11.05 -0.73
N ALA A 111 7.21 -10.14 -1.58
CA ALA A 111 5.81 -10.16 -2.02
C ALA A 111 5.50 -11.37 -2.91
N ALA A 112 6.41 -11.75 -3.82
CA ALA A 112 6.28 -12.95 -4.64
C ALA A 112 6.32 -14.22 -3.78
N TYR A 113 7.34 -14.36 -2.93
CA TYR A 113 7.48 -15.48 -2.01
C TYR A 113 6.24 -15.70 -1.14
N TRP A 114 5.71 -14.62 -0.58
CA TRP A 114 4.51 -14.64 0.26
C TRP A 114 3.27 -15.09 -0.53
N ARG A 115 3.09 -14.59 -1.76
CA ARG A 115 1.98 -15.00 -2.63
C ARG A 115 2.03 -16.48 -2.96
N ASP A 116 3.20 -16.97 -3.37
CA ASP A 116 3.41 -18.36 -3.73
C ASP A 116 3.16 -19.29 -2.54
N GLY A 117 3.64 -18.92 -1.36
CA GLY A 117 3.41 -19.64 -0.12
C GLY A 117 1.92 -19.74 0.24
N LEU A 118 1.20 -18.62 0.22
CA LEU A 118 -0.24 -18.62 0.50
C LEU A 118 -1.06 -19.41 -0.53
N GLN A 119 -0.71 -19.32 -1.81
CA GLN A 119 -1.37 -20.10 -2.87
C GLN A 119 -1.12 -21.59 -2.71
N SER A 120 0.11 -21.99 -2.35
CA SER A 120 0.47 -23.38 -2.06
C SER A 120 -0.30 -23.96 -0.88
N LEU A 121 -0.67 -23.10 0.09
CA LEU A 121 -1.55 -23.48 1.21
C LEU A 121 -3.04 -23.57 0.81
N GLY A 122 -3.41 -23.19 -0.41
CA GLY A 122 -4.78 -23.23 -0.92
C GLY A 122 -5.60 -21.96 -0.70
N PHE A 123 -4.99 -20.86 -0.29
CA PHE A 123 -5.68 -19.58 -0.18
C PHE A 123 -5.95 -18.94 -1.54
N ARG A 124 -7.12 -18.34 -1.69
CA ARG A 124 -7.49 -17.53 -2.83
C ARG A 124 -6.98 -16.09 -2.62
N LEU A 125 -6.14 -15.62 -3.54
CA LEU A 125 -5.61 -14.25 -3.53
C LEU A 125 -6.24 -13.43 -4.65
N LEU A 126 -6.27 -12.10 -4.47
CA LEU A 126 -6.48 -11.21 -5.61
C LEU A 126 -5.21 -11.19 -6.47
N PRO A 127 -5.34 -11.25 -7.81
CA PRO A 127 -4.20 -11.15 -8.71
C PRO A 127 -3.52 -9.77 -8.57
N GLY A 128 -2.21 -9.74 -8.85
CA GLY A 128 -1.39 -8.52 -8.83
C GLY A 128 -0.02 -8.75 -8.22
N GLU A 129 0.85 -7.76 -8.33
CA GLU A 129 2.25 -7.78 -7.88
C GLU A 129 2.49 -6.85 -6.69
N HIS A 130 1.47 -6.14 -6.24
CA HIS A 130 1.58 -5.18 -5.14
C HIS A 130 1.97 -5.87 -3.82
N PRO A 131 2.83 -5.26 -2.97
CA PRO A 131 3.23 -5.83 -1.67
C PRO A 131 2.09 -5.99 -0.66
N ILE A 132 0.97 -5.32 -0.88
CA ILE A 132 -0.28 -5.62 -0.17
C ILE A 132 -0.93 -6.84 -0.83
N VAL A 133 -1.07 -7.92 -0.08
CA VAL A 133 -1.61 -9.21 -0.56
C VAL A 133 -2.93 -9.51 0.14
N PRO A 134 -4.07 -9.32 -0.55
CA PRO A 134 -5.38 -9.65 0.01
C PRO A 134 -5.66 -11.16 -0.07
N VAL A 135 -5.89 -11.78 1.09
CA VAL A 135 -6.32 -13.18 1.24
C VAL A 135 -7.84 -13.22 1.30
N MET A 136 -8.47 -13.73 0.26
CA MET A 136 -9.93 -13.67 0.07
C MET A 136 -10.64 -14.79 0.85
N LEU A 137 -11.56 -14.41 1.74
CA LEU A 137 -12.29 -15.32 2.63
C LEU A 137 -13.81 -15.29 2.42
N GLY A 138 -14.32 -14.26 1.73
CA GLY A 138 -15.72 -14.12 1.39
C GLY A 138 -16.56 -13.53 2.52
N GLU A 139 -16.67 -14.22 3.64
CA GLU A 139 -17.56 -13.85 4.74
C GLU A 139 -16.83 -13.20 5.92
N ALA A 140 -17.48 -12.22 6.55
CA ALA A 140 -16.91 -11.47 7.67
C ALA A 140 -16.56 -12.35 8.89
N PRO A 141 -17.40 -13.30 9.33
CA PRO A 141 -17.06 -14.16 10.44
C PRO A 141 -15.81 -15.00 10.21
N MET A 142 -15.60 -15.47 8.96
CA MET A 142 -14.41 -16.24 8.59
C MET A 142 -13.15 -15.37 8.65
N ALA A 143 -13.21 -14.14 8.13
CA ALA A 143 -12.08 -13.22 8.17
C ALA A 143 -11.71 -12.84 9.61
N GLN A 144 -12.69 -12.62 10.48
CA GLN A 144 -12.46 -12.31 11.89
C GLN A 144 -11.91 -13.51 12.66
N ALA A 145 -12.45 -14.71 12.43
CA ALA A 145 -11.98 -15.93 13.09
C ALA A 145 -10.52 -16.24 12.72
N LEU A 146 -10.19 -16.12 11.44
CA LEU A 146 -8.82 -16.37 10.98
C LEU A 146 -7.86 -15.30 11.52
N ALA A 147 -8.24 -14.02 11.53
CA ALA A 147 -7.41 -12.95 12.10
C ALA A 147 -7.11 -13.20 13.59
N LYS A 148 -8.12 -13.57 14.38
CA LYS A 148 -7.95 -13.91 15.80
C LYS A 148 -7.06 -15.13 16.00
N ALA A 149 -7.20 -16.17 15.19
CA ALA A 149 -6.38 -17.36 15.26
C ALA A 149 -4.90 -17.08 14.90
N LEU A 150 -4.66 -16.17 13.96
CA LEU A 150 -3.32 -15.69 13.58
C LEU A 150 -2.69 -14.85 14.69
N GLU A 151 -3.45 -13.93 15.30
CA GLU A 151 -2.99 -13.13 16.43
C GLU A 151 -2.53 -14.00 17.61
N ALA A 152 -3.28 -15.06 17.93
CA ALA A 152 -2.90 -16.03 18.94
C ALA A 152 -1.60 -16.78 18.63
N ARG A 153 -1.14 -16.75 17.39
CA ARG A 153 0.12 -17.32 16.90
C ARG A 153 1.22 -16.28 16.66
N GLY A 154 1.00 -15.04 17.10
CA GLY A 154 1.98 -13.96 16.97
C GLY A 154 1.98 -13.27 15.60
N VAL A 155 1.01 -13.53 14.73
CA VAL A 155 0.89 -12.89 13.41
C VAL A 155 -0.25 -11.89 13.43
N MET A 156 0.09 -10.59 13.45
CA MET A 156 -0.88 -9.50 13.42
C MET A 156 -1.33 -9.20 12.00
N VAL A 157 -2.63 -9.31 11.74
CA VAL A 157 -3.26 -9.01 10.44
C VAL A 157 -4.57 -8.24 10.63
N SER A 158 -5.02 -7.55 9.59
CA SER A 158 -6.30 -6.84 9.62
C SER A 158 -7.35 -7.54 8.77
N ALA A 159 -8.50 -7.86 9.39
CA ALA A 159 -9.67 -8.33 8.69
C ALA A 159 -10.47 -7.15 8.12
N PHE A 160 -10.77 -7.20 6.83
CA PHE A 160 -11.59 -6.21 6.12
C PHE A 160 -12.88 -6.86 5.67
N PHE A 161 -14.01 -6.26 6.03
CA PHE A 161 -15.35 -6.71 5.69
C PHE A 161 -16.28 -5.50 5.51
N TYR A 162 -17.54 -5.74 5.14
CA TYR A 162 -18.50 -4.66 4.97
C TYR A 162 -18.60 -3.77 6.23
N PRO A 163 -18.68 -2.43 6.10
CA PRO A 163 -18.80 -1.65 4.87
C PRO A 163 -17.48 -1.26 4.18
N VAL A 164 -16.32 -1.65 4.73
CA VAL A 164 -15.00 -1.29 4.17
C VAL A 164 -14.75 -1.97 2.81
N VAL A 165 -15.28 -3.17 2.64
CA VAL A 165 -15.30 -3.90 1.37
C VAL A 165 -16.72 -4.39 1.09
N PRO A 166 -17.11 -4.68 -0.18
CA PRO A 166 -18.45 -5.19 -0.48
C PRO A 166 -18.77 -6.49 0.24
N HIS A 167 -20.07 -6.77 0.42
CA HIS A 167 -20.54 -8.08 0.88
C HIS A 167 -19.96 -9.21 0.02
N GLY A 168 -19.61 -10.33 0.63
CA GLY A 168 -18.92 -11.44 -0.04
C GLY A 168 -17.45 -11.17 -0.39
N GLY A 169 -16.94 -9.98 -0.11
CA GLY A 169 -15.56 -9.56 -0.37
C GLY A 169 -14.66 -9.52 0.87
N ALA A 170 -15.07 -10.14 1.98
CA ALA A 170 -14.26 -10.16 3.19
C ALA A 170 -12.91 -10.82 2.97
N ARG A 171 -11.89 -10.23 3.56
CA ARG A 171 -10.49 -10.61 3.34
C ARG A 171 -9.63 -10.29 4.54
N ILE A 172 -8.50 -10.95 4.65
CA ILE A 172 -7.36 -10.47 5.43
C ILE A 172 -6.44 -9.70 4.49
N ARG A 173 -5.97 -8.53 4.92
CA ARG A 173 -4.94 -7.78 4.20
C ARG A 173 -3.60 -8.01 4.87
N THR A 174 -2.70 -8.69 4.17
CA THR A 174 -1.29 -8.79 4.54
C THR A 174 -0.48 -7.76 3.78
N GLN A 175 0.61 -7.31 4.37
CA GLN A 175 1.47 -6.29 3.78
C GLN A 175 2.92 -6.67 3.99
N MET A 176 3.65 -6.80 2.90
CA MET A 176 5.06 -7.12 2.92
C MET A 176 5.93 -5.90 3.15
N SER A 177 7.09 -6.13 3.71
CA SER A 177 8.13 -5.13 3.95
C SER A 177 9.49 -5.66 3.52
N ALA A 178 10.37 -4.78 3.09
CA ALA A 178 11.77 -5.12 2.86
C ALA A 178 12.53 -5.46 4.15
N ALA A 179 11.98 -5.10 5.32
CA ALA A 179 12.56 -5.46 6.61
C ALA A 179 12.35 -6.94 6.99
N LEU A 180 11.33 -7.61 6.41
CA LEU A 180 11.07 -9.01 6.70
C LEU A 180 12.16 -9.91 6.12
N THR A 181 12.54 -10.94 6.91
CA THR A 181 13.42 -12.03 6.48
C THR A 181 12.59 -13.20 5.93
N THR A 182 13.24 -14.14 5.27
CA THR A 182 12.59 -15.39 4.83
C THR A 182 12.05 -16.16 6.02
N ASP A 183 12.80 -16.22 7.13
CA ASP A 183 12.36 -16.90 8.36
C ASP A 183 11.08 -16.28 8.95
N ASP A 184 10.94 -14.95 8.89
CA ASP A 184 9.70 -14.26 9.29
C ASP A 184 8.51 -14.66 8.41
N LEU A 185 8.74 -14.78 7.09
CA LEU A 185 7.72 -15.19 6.14
C LEU A 185 7.33 -16.66 6.31
N ASP A 186 8.29 -17.54 6.54
CA ASP A 186 8.06 -18.96 6.81
C ASP A 186 7.27 -19.15 8.08
N PHE A 187 7.67 -18.48 9.17
CA PHE A 187 6.92 -18.47 10.42
C PHE A 187 5.46 -18.03 10.22
N ALA A 188 5.26 -16.98 9.44
CA ALA A 188 3.92 -16.48 9.16
C ALA A 188 3.12 -17.47 8.28
N LEU A 189 3.72 -18.13 7.30
CA LEU A 189 3.08 -19.16 6.48
C LEU A 189 2.67 -20.38 7.30
N GLU A 190 3.51 -20.83 8.23
CA GLU A 190 3.17 -21.91 9.17
C GLU A 190 1.99 -21.53 10.07
N ALA A 191 1.98 -20.29 10.57
CA ALA A 191 0.86 -19.77 11.34
C ALA A 191 -0.44 -19.72 10.52
N PHE A 192 -0.37 -19.29 9.26
CA PHE A 192 -1.51 -19.30 8.35
C PHE A 192 -2.02 -20.73 8.09
N ALA A 193 -1.13 -21.68 7.84
CA ALA A 193 -1.49 -23.10 7.64
C ALA A 193 -2.20 -23.70 8.84
N SER A 194 -1.67 -23.45 10.05
CA SER A 194 -2.24 -23.93 11.30
C SER A 194 -3.57 -23.26 11.64
N ALA A 195 -3.64 -21.92 11.54
CA ALA A 195 -4.86 -21.16 11.81
C ALA A 195 -5.99 -21.51 10.84
N ALA A 196 -5.66 -21.67 9.53
CA ALA A 196 -6.65 -22.01 8.51
C ALA A 196 -7.30 -23.38 8.75
N LYS A 197 -6.54 -24.38 9.22
CA LYS A 197 -7.08 -25.69 9.61
C LYS A 197 -8.01 -25.57 10.80
N GLU A 198 -7.65 -24.79 11.82
CA GLU A 198 -8.46 -24.58 13.02
C GLU A 198 -9.84 -23.97 12.68
N VAL A 199 -9.85 -22.91 11.87
CA VAL A 199 -11.08 -22.20 11.50
C VAL A 199 -11.75 -22.73 10.24
N ARG A 200 -11.18 -23.76 9.59
CA ARG A 200 -11.65 -24.35 8.33
C ARG A 200 -11.76 -23.34 7.18
N ALA A 201 -10.79 -22.43 7.09
CA ALA A 201 -10.73 -21.41 6.05
C ALA A 201 -10.29 -21.96 4.68
N ILE A 202 -9.58 -23.08 4.67
CA ILE A 202 -9.16 -23.84 3.49
C ILE A 202 -9.64 -25.29 3.63
N ARG A 203 -9.81 -25.98 2.50
CA ARG A 203 -10.25 -27.39 2.44
C ARG A 203 -9.08 -28.35 2.45
#